data_0333149b65c433a9128954d2b99a73d8
#
_entry.id   0333149b65c433a9128954d2b99a73d8
#
_cell.length_a   1.000
_cell.length_b   1.000
_cell.length_c   1.000
_cell.angle_alpha   90.00
_cell.angle_beta   90.00
_cell.angle_gamma   90.00
#
_symmetry.space_group_name_H-M   'P 1'
#
loop_
_entity.id
_entity.type
_entity.pdbx_description
1 polymer ?
#
loop_
_entity_poly.entity_id
_entity_poly.type
_entity_poly.pdbx_seq_one_letter_code
_entity_poly.pdbx_strand_id
1 'polypeptide(L)'
;MSTLLIILIIILIIEHGLIILLLFTPLIRLSAIIEKKYYKDGSLPKPISIFQKIEFFFFFKMDALKNRLFLLWISHIYVHFIRDFFYKKIYLIDIKKNAIIYYGAEIRNPTGLCIGKGSIIGDNAILDARAGLIIGDDVNLSSDVQIWTYQHDYRDPFFSCNPGHYGKVIIGNRAWIGPRVIILHSVKIGEGAVIAAGAVVTKDVPPFTLVGGIPAKIIGKRPQNLKYHFNGKACSFL
;
A
#
# COMPACT_ATOMS: atom_id res chain seq x y z
N MET A 1 -0.45 -32.04 25.46
CA MET A 1 -1.56 -31.68 24.58
C MET A 1 -1.32 -32.36 23.24
N SER A 2 -2.24 -33.16 22.70
CA SER A 2 -1.99 -33.91 21.47
C SER A 2 -1.86 -32.97 20.28
N THR A 3 -1.01 -33.33 19.32
CA THR A 3 -0.80 -32.54 18.07
C THR A 3 -2.15 -32.27 17.36
N LEU A 4 -3.07 -33.25 17.43
CA LEU A 4 -4.43 -33.12 16.89
C LEU A 4 -5.21 -31.98 17.57
N LEU A 5 -5.12 -31.84 18.89
CA LEU A 5 -5.81 -30.79 19.64
C LEU A 5 -5.26 -29.40 19.28
N ILE A 6 -3.94 -29.28 19.09
CA ILE A 6 -3.30 -28.03 18.63
C ILE A 6 -3.81 -27.65 17.25
N ILE A 7 -3.84 -28.60 16.32
CA ILE A 7 -4.36 -28.38 14.95
C ILE A 7 -5.81 -27.96 14.99
N LEU A 8 -6.65 -28.59 15.81
CA LEU A 8 -8.06 -28.25 15.95
C LEU A 8 -8.25 -26.83 16.50
N ILE A 9 -7.47 -26.43 17.50
CA ILE A 9 -7.48 -25.08 18.06
C ILE A 9 -7.07 -24.05 17.01
N ILE A 10 -6.03 -24.33 16.22
CA ILE A 10 -5.57 -23.44 15.14
C ILE A 10 -6.66 -23.28 14.07
N ILE A 11 -7.31 -24.38 13.67
CA ILE A 11 -8.43 -24.33 12.69
C ILE A 11 -9.58 -23.49 13.26
N LEU A 12 -9.98 -23.70 14.50
CA LEU A 12 -11.05 -22.92 15.16
C LEU A 12 -10.70 -21.42 15.23
N ILE A 13 -9.47 -21.07 15.55
CA ILE A 13 -9.02 -19.67 15.59
C ILE A 13 -9.10 -19.04 14.19
N ILE A 14 -8.66 -19.76 13.16
CA ILE A 14 -8.69 -19.31 11.77
C ILE A 14 -10.15 -19.14 11.29
N GLU A 15 -11.01 -20.11 11.57
CA GLU A 15 -12.43 -20.05 11.21
C GLU A 15 -13.15 -18.89 11.92
N HIS A 16 -12.93 -18.69 13.22
CA HIS A 16 -13.54 -17.56 13.95
C HIS A 16 -13.02 -16.22 13.43
N GLY A 17 -11.73 -16.10 13.11
CA GLY A 17 -11.16 -14.90 12.52
C GLY A 17 -11.79 -14.57 11.16
N LEU A 18 -11.99 -15.57 10.31
CA LEU A 18 -12.65 -15.39 9.00
C LEU A 18 -14.14 -15.03 9.17
N ILE A 19 -14.84 -15.68 10.09
CA ILE A 19 -16.25 -15.36 10.39
C ILE A 19 -16.38 -13.91 10.88
N ILE A 20 -15.53 -13.47 11.81
CA ILE A 20 -15.51 -12.09 12.29
C ILE A 20 -15.25 -11.14 11.13
N LEU A 21 -14.27 -11.41 10.29
CA LEU A 21 -13.96 -10.61 9.12
C LEU A 21 -15.17 -10.50 8.18
N LEU A 22 -15.86 -11.60 7.90
CA LEU A 22 -17.05 -11.64 7.05
C LEU A 22 -18.21 -10.84 7.65
N LEU A 23 -18.45 -10.94 8.96
CA LEU A 23 -19.48 -10.17 9.66
C LEU A 23 -19.23 -8.67 9.60
N PHE A 24 -17.96 -8.24 9.67
CA PHE A 24 -17.60 -6.83 9.59
C PHE A 24 -17.44 -6.30 8.15
N THR A 25 -17.44 -7.17 7.14
CA THR A 25 -17.27 -6.79 5.73
C THR A 25 -18.20 -5.65 5.26
N PRO A 26 -19.52 -5.63 5.56
CA PRO A 26 -20.39 -4.51 5.18
C PRO A 26 -19.96 -3.18 5.78
N LEU A 27 -19.56 -3.18 7.06
CA LEU A 27 -19.12 -1.99 7.78
C LEU A 27 -17.78 -1.49 7.26
N ILE A 28 -16.83 -2.39 6.97
CA ILE A 28 -15.54 -2.07 6.38
C ILE A 28 -15.76 -1.42 5.01
N ARG A 29 -16.63 -2.01 4.17
CA ARG A 29 -16.96 -1.48 2.84
C ARG A 29 -17.63 -0.11 2.94
N LEU A 30 -18.56 0.10 3.85
CA LEU A 30 -19.20 1.41 4.08
C LEU A 30 -18.15 2.46 4.47
N SER A 31 -17.26 2.14 5.40
CA SER A 31 -16.15 3.02 5.78
C SER A 31 -15.23 3.34 4.60
N ALA A 32 -14.92 2.38 3.73
CA ALA A 32 -14.11 2.61 2.54
C ALA A 32 -14.83 3.52 1.51
N ILE A 33 -16.14 3.42 1.38
CA ILE A 33 -16.95 4.32 0.52
C ILE A 33 -16.90 5.75 1.06
N ILE A 34 -17.05 5.94 2.37
CA ILE A 34 -16.97 7.25 3.04
C ILE A 34 -15.58 7.84 2.84
N GLU A 35 -14.53 7.04 3.06
CA GLU A 35 -13.15 7.43 2.84
C GLU A 35 -12.93 7.91 1.40
N LYS A 36 -13.30 7.10 0.40
CA LYS A 36 -13.15 7.44 -1.01
C LYS A 36 -13.92 8.69 -1.41
N LYS A 37 -15.08 8.93 -0.78
CA LYS A 37 -15.93 10.11 -1.04
C LYS A 37 -15.31 11.40 -0.50
N TYR A 38 -14.72 11.37 0.69
CA TYR A 38 -14.34 12.57 1.41
C TYR A 38 -12.84 12.76 1.62
N TYR A 39 -12.07 11.66 1.70
CA TYR A 39 -10.65 11.76 2.00
C TYR A 39 -9.86 12.10 0.74
N LYS A 40 -9.29 13.31 0.69
CA LYS A 40 -8.49 13.78 -0.43
C LYS A 40 -7.16 14.34 0.09
N ASP A 41 -6.06 13.95 -0.57
CA ASP A 41 -4.74 14.48 -0.30
C ASP A 41 -4.33 14.47 1.19
N GLY A 42 -4.77 13.42 1.92
CA GLY A 42 -4.39 13.23 3.31
C GLY A 42 -5.29 13.91 4.34
N SER A 43 -6.36 14.58 3.93
CA SER A 43 -7.25 15.27 4.85
C SER A 43 -8.74 15.01 4.58
N LEU A 44 -9.53 15.14 5.65
CA LEU A 44 -10.99 15.19 5.55
C LEU A 44 -11.44 16.65 5.60
N PRO A 45 -12.42 17.06 4.78
CA PRO A 45 -13.01 18.39 4.87
C PRO A 45 -13.74 18.55 6.22
N LYS A 46 -13.93 19.80 6.67
CA LYS A 46 -14.79 20.07 7.83
C LYS A 46 -16.23 19.67 7.49
N PRO A 47 -16.92 18.89 8.36
CA PRO A 47 -18.29 18.48 8.10
C PRO A 47 -19.24 19.67 8.16
N ILE A 48 -20.03 19.87 7.11
CA ILE A 48 -20.99 21.00 6.98
C ILE A 48 -22.37 20.60 7.51
N SER A 49 -22.76 19.31 7.34
CA SER A 49 -24.09 18.83 7.71
C SER A 49 -24.05 17.81 8.85
N ILE A 50 -25.21 17.60 9.49
CA ILE A 50 -25.35 16.57 10.54
C ILE A 50 -25.08 15.17 9.97
N PHE A 51 -25.50 14.89 8.74
CA PHE A 51 -25.24 13.61 8.08
C PHE A 51 -23.75 13.38 7.88
N GLN A 52 -22.99 14.38 7.45
CA GLN A 52 -21.53 14.28 7.33
C GLN A 52 -20.86 14.08 8.69
N LYS A 53 -21.36 14.70 9.76
CA LYS A 53 -20.82 14.45 11.11
C LYS A 53 -21.01 13.00 11.53
N ILE A 54 -22.16 12.39 11.22
CA ILE A 54 -22.45 10.98 11.50
C ILE A 54 -21.53 10.07 10.65
N GLU A 55 -21.41 10.34 9.34
CA GLU A 55 -20.51 9.59 8.45
C GLU A 55 -19.05 9.66 8.93
N PHE A 56 -18.56 10.84 9.32
CA PHE A 56 -17.20 11.02 9.82
C PHE A 56 -16.97 10.36 11.17
N PHE A 57 -17.95 10.45 12.09
CA PHE A 57 -17.88 9.73 13.37
C PHE A 57 -17.74 8.23 13.14
N PHE A 58 -18.57 7.66 12.27
CA PHE A 58 -18.48 6.25 11.89
C PHE A 58 -17.13 5.91 11.26
N PHE A 59 -16.67 6.73 10.29
CA PHE A 59 -15.38 6.56 9.66
C PHE A 59 -14.24 6.50 10.68
N PHE A 60 -14.13 7.48 11.59
CA PHE A 60 -13.08 7.51 12.59
C PHE A 60 -13.12 6.33 13.55
N LYS A 61 -14.31 5.87 13.94
CA LYS A 61 -14.45 4.69 14.79
C LYS A 61 -14.03 3.40 14.11
N MET A 62 -14.30 3.31 12.80
CA MET A 62 -13.96 2.12 12.01
C MET A 62 -12.52 2.13 11.48
N ASP A 63 -11.89 3.30 11.37
CA ASP A 63 -10.58 3.43 10.71
C ASP A 63 -9.48 2.58 11.36
N ALA A 64 -9.34 2.66 12.68
CA ALA A 64 -8.35 1.87 13.41
C ALA A 64 -8.61 0.36 13.26
N LEU A 65 -9.88 -0.06 13.41
CA LEU A 65 -10.26 -1.47 13.27
C LEU A 65 -10.04 -1.97 11.85
N LYS A 66 -10.49 -1.20 10.87
CA LYS A 66 -10.35 -1.51 9.44
C LYS A 66 -8.88 -1.61 9.02
N ASN A 67 -8.10 -0.57 9.27
CA ASN A 67 -6.75 -0.45 8.72
C ASN A 67 -5.69 -1.16 9.56
N ARG A 68 -5.89 -1.30 10.89
CA ARG A 68 -4.90 -1.95 11.76
C ARG A 68 -5.14 -3.42 11.97
N LEU A 69 -6.39 -3.83 12.15
CA LEU A 69 -6.70 -5.22 12.46
C LEU A 69 -7.06 -6.01 11.19
N PHE A 70 -8.13 -5.62 10.50
CA PHE A 70 -8.63 -6.44 9.41
C PHE A 70 -7.74 -6.42 8.16
N LEU A 71 -7.20 -5.26 7.80
CA LEU A 71 -6.33 -5.16 6.63
C LEU A 71 -5.02 -5.94 6.83
N LEU A 72 -4.47 -5.92 8.05
CA LEU A 72 -3.30 -6.72 8.40
C LEU A 72 -3.64 -8.22 8.37
N TRP A 73 -4.79 -8.65 8.90
CA TRP A 73 -5.21 -10.05 8.81
C TRP A 73 -5.36 -10.52 7.36
N ILE A 74 -5.99 -9.68 6.50
CA ILE A 74 -6.16 -9.98 5.08
C ILE A 74 -4.82 -10.15 4.40
N SER A 75 -3.83 -9.29 4.69
CA SER A 75 -2.50 -9.38 4.09
C SER A 75 -1.77 -10.69 4.38
N HIS A 76 -2.14 -11.37 5.48
CA HIS A 76 -1.57 -12.66 5.89
C HIS A 76 -2.38 -13.89 5.44
N ILE A 77 -3.43 -13.71 4.65
CA ILE A 77 -4.12 -14.82 3.98
C ILE A 77 -3.23 -15.31 2.84
N TYR A 78 -2.82 -16.58 2.85
CA TYR A 78 -1.94 -17.14 1.82
C TYR A 78 -2.55 -17.14 0.42
N VAL A 79 -3.87 -17.24 0.32
CA VAL A 79 -4.59 -17.41 -0.94
C VAL A 79 -4.81 -16.07 -1.63
N HIS A 80 -4.11 -15.82 -2.74
CA HIS A 80 -4.14 -14.56 -3.49
C HIS A 80 -5.53 -14.08 -3.87
N PHE A 81 -6.38 -14.97 -4.44
CA PHE A 81 -7.70 -14.54 -4.91
C PHE A 81 -8.61 -14.03 -3.77
N ILE A 82 -8.42 -14.55 -2.54
CA ILE A 82 -9.15 -14.08 -1.36
C ILE A 82 -8.67 -12.67 -0.98
N ARG A 83 -7.34 -12.46 -0.89
CA ARG A 83 -6.78 -11.13 -0.64
C ARG A 83 -7.25 -10.11 -1.66
N ASP A 84 -7.16 -10.47 -2.95
CA ASP A 84 -7.59 -9.65 -4.08
C ASP A 84 -9.06 -9.26 -4.00
N PHE A 85 -9.94 -10.20 -3.61
CA PHE A 85 -11.35 -9.91 -3.41
C PHE A 85 -11.54 -8.82 -2.35
N PHE A 86 -10.91 -8.98 -1.17
CA PHE A 86 -11.01 -7.98 -0.10
C PHE A 86 -10.42 -6.65 -0.53
N TYR A 87 -9.22 -6.62 -1.08
CA TYR A 87 -8.56 -5.39 -1.52
C TYR A 87 -9.41 -4.62 -2.55
N LYS A 88 -9.86 -5.29 -3.60
CA LYS A 88 -10.59 -4.66 -4.71
C LYS A 88 -12.05 -4.36 -4.39
N LYS A 89 -12.76 -5.30 -3.72
CA LYS A 89 -14.22 -5.21 -3.56
C LYS A 89 -14.65 -4.62 -2.22
N ILE A 90 -13.87 -4.83 -1.17
CA ILE A 90 -14.23 -4.38 0.18
C ILE A 90 -13.49 -3.08 0.52
N TYR A 91 -12.17 -3.05 0.33
CA TYR A 91 -11.35 -1.87 0.59
C TYR A 91 -11.31 -0.86 -0.55
N LEU A 92 -11.85 -1.20 -1.71
CA LEU A 92 -11.95 -0.34 -2.91
C LEU A 92 -10.60 0.20 -3.39
N ILE A 93 -9.52 -0.55 -3.17
CA ILE A 93 -8.20 -0.22 -3.71
C ILE A 93 -8.25 -0.28 -5.24
N ASP A 94 -7.70 0.71 -5.91
CA ASP A 94 -7.63 0.73 -7.37
C ASP A 94 -6.48 -0.14 -7.87
N ILE A 95 -6.72 -1.44 -8.00
CA ILE A 95 -5.78 -2.45 -8.50
C ILE A 95 -6.19 -2.86 -9.90
N LYS A 96 -5.35 -2.54 -10.89
CA LYS A 96 -5.61 -2.86 -12.29
C LYS A 96 -5.37 -4.35 -12.60
N LYS A 97 -5.76 -4.77 -13.82
CA LYS A 97 -5.64 -6.16 -14.28
C LYS A 97 -4.21 -6.67 -14.16
N ASN A 98 -4.04 -7.93 -13.76
CA ASN A 98 -2.77 -8.62 -13.61
C ASN A 98 -1.78 -8.02 -12.57
N ALA A 99 -2.19 -7.03 -11.79
CA ALA A 99 -1.38 -6.57 -10.68
C ALA A 99 -1.56 -7.49 -9.47
N ILE A 100 -0.47 -7.72 -8.73
CA ILE A 100 -0.40 -8.66 -7.62
C ILE A 100 0.19 -7.96 -6.40
N ILE A 101 -0.43 -8.18 -5.23
CA ILE A 101 0.15 -7.83 -3.94
C ILE A 101 0.47 -9.15 -3.22
N TYR A 102 1.75 -9.37 -2.91
CA TYR A 102 2.20 -10.55 -2.20
C TYR A 102 1.88 -10.49 -0.71
N TYR A 103 2.37 -11.45 0.05
CA TYR A 103 2.06 -11.69 1.45
C TYR A 103 2.58 -10.59 2.38
N GLY A 104 1.85 -10.28 3.45
CA GLY A 104 2.33 -9.43 4.55
C GLY A 104 2.34 -7.91 4.25
N ALA A 105 1.76 -7.44 3.13
CA ALA A 105 1.76 -6.02 2.82
C ALA A 105 0.97 -5.19 3.86
N GLU A 106 1.61 -4.17 4.46
CA GLU A 106 0.94 -3.15 5.29
C GLU A 106 0.48 -2.00 4.40
N ILE A 107 -0.83 -1.77 4.31
CA ILE A 107 -1.41 -0.69 3.51
C ILE A 107 -2.06 0.35 4.44
N ARG A 108 -1.66 1.62 4.30
CA ARG A 108 -2.25 2.75 5.04
C ARG A 108 -3.05 3.61 4.08
N ASN A 109 -4.29 3.91 4.42
CA ASN A 109 -5.27 4.59 3.56
C ASN A 109 -5.45 3.87 2.21
N PRO A 110 -6.11 2.70 2.20
CA PRO A 110 -6.27 1.86 1.00
C PRO A 110 -6.87 2.60 -0.20
N THR A 111 -7.81 3.52 0.03
CA THR A 111 -8.50 4.25 -1.05
C THR A 111 -7.61 5.30 -1.74
N GLY A 112 -6.48 5.67 -1.14
CA GLY A 112 -5.45 6.53 -1.72
C GLY A 112 -4.42 5.77 -2.58
N LEU A 113 -4.51 4.43 -2.66
CA LEU A 113 -3.58 3.58 -3.39
C LEU A 113 -4.12 3.23 -4.78
N CYS A 114 -3.29 3.46 -5.81
CA CYS A 114 -3.54 3.03 -7.17
C CYS A 114 -2.37 2.18 -7.67
N ILE A 115 -2.65 0.98 -8.21
CA ILE A 115 -1.65 0.05 -8.75
C ILE A 115 -1.99 -0.27 -10.19
N GLY A 116 -1.06 0.04 -11.10
CA GLY A 116 -1.16 -0.16 -12.54
C GLY A 116 -1.12 -1.63 -12.96
N LYS A 117 -1.39 -1.86 -14.25
CA LYS A 117 -1.48 -3.20 -14.84
C LYS A 117 -0.17 -3.96 -14.68
N GLY A 118 -0.26 -5.25 -14.37
CA GLY A 118 0.88 -6.14 -14.31
C GLY A 118 1.86 -5.86 -13.16
N SER A 119 1.67 -4.80 -12.39
CA SER A 119 2.62 -4.45 -11.34
C SER A 119 2.64 -5.46 -10.20
N ILE A 120 3.84 -5.70 -9.68
CA ILE A 120 4.12 -6.68 -8.64
C ILE A 120 4.57 -5.95 -7.38
N ILE A 121 3.88 -6.19 -6.29
CA ILE A 121 4.23 -5.71 -4.95
C ILE A 121 4.74 -6.90 -4.15
N GLY A 122 6.03 -6.90 -3.84
CA GLY A 122 6.70 -7.99 -3.09
C GLY A 122 6.23 -8.10 -1.64
N ASP A 123 6.69 -9.16 -1.00
CA ASP A 123 6.31 -9.48 0.39
C ASP A 123 6.70 -8.36 1.36
N ASN A 124 5.91 -8.21 2.42
CA ASN A 124 6.14 -7.30 3.54
C ASN A 124 6.31 -5.83 3.12
N ALA A 125 5.76 -5.43 1.97
CA ALA A 125 5.80 -4.04 1.55
C ALA A 125 4.99 -3.14 2.49
N ILE A 126 5.51 -1.94 2.81
CA ILE A 126 4.76 -0.90 3.50
C ILE A 126 4.35 0.15 2.47
N LEU A 127 3.04 0.26 2.25
CA LEU A 127 2.44 1.16 1.27
C LEU A 127 1.63 2.24 1.99
N ASP A 128 2.28 3.35 2.35
CA ASP A 128 1.59 4.49 2.93
C ASP A 128 1.00 5.36 1.81
N ALA A 129 -0.32 5.29 1.66
CA ALA A 129 -1.07 6.07 0.67
C ALA A 129 -1.90 7.20 1.31
N ARG A 130 -1.58 7.65 2.52
CA ARG A 130 -2.31 8.72 3.21
C ARG A 130 -2.32 10.03 2.43
N ALA A 131 -1.21 10.40 1.78
CA ALA A 131 -1.16 11.55 0.86
C ALA A 131 -1.26 11.13 -0.62
N GLY A 132 -1.63 9.89 -0.89
CA GLY A 132 -1.73 9.31 -2.23
C GLY A 132 -0.47 8.57 -2.66
N LEU A 133 -0.65 7.36 -3.21
CA LEU A 133 0.39 6.53 -3.79
C LEU A 133 -0.06 5.99 -5.13
N ILE A 134 0.65 6.34 -6.19
CA ILE A 134 0.38 5.89 -7.55
C ILE A 134 1.56 5.03 -8.02
N ILE A 135 1.29 3.79 -8.34
CA ILE A 135 2.22 2.84 -8.93
C ILE A 135 1.78 2.60 -10.37
N GLY A 136 2.65 2.84 -11.34
CA GLY A 136 2.38 2.68 -12.76
C GLY A 136 2.23 1.24 -13.21
N ASP A 137 2.24 1.01 -14.53
CA ASP A 137 2.12 -0.31 -15.15
C ASP A 137 3.47 -1.04 -15.17
N ASP A 138 3.45 -2.38 -15.04
CA ASP A 138 4.62 -3.26 -15.11
C ASP A 138 5.76 -2.87 -14.12
N VAL A 139 5.42 -2.27 -13.00
CA VAL A 139 6.35 -1.94 -11.92
C VAL A 139 6.64 -3.18 -11.10
N ASN A 140 7.89 -3.36 -10.70
CA ASN A 140 8.26 -4.39 -9.73
C ASN A 140 8.79 -3.72 -8.45
N LEU A 141 8.05 -3.86 -7.36
CA LEU A 141 8.53 -3.63 -6.00
C LEU A 141 8.98 -4.97 -5.44
N SER A 142 10.26 -5.09 -5.13
CA SER A 142 10.79 -6.26 -4.43
C SER A 142 10.32 -6.31 -2.97
N SER A 143 10.69 -7.37 -2.25
CA SER A 143 10.27 -7.54 -0.84
C SER A 143 10.82 -6.46 0.08
N ASP A 144 10.10 -6.18 1.16
CA ASP A 144 10.45 -5.23 2.23
C ASP A 144 10.59 -3.77 1.76
N VAL A 145 10.01 -3.40 0.62
CA VAL A 145 9.99 -2.00 0.15
C VAL A 145 9.07 -1.18 1.04
N GLN A 146 9.53 0.00 1.44
CA GLN A 146 8.76 0.92 2.28
C GLN A 146 8.54 2.24 1.55
N ILE A 147 7.29 2.65 1.42
CA ILE A 147 6.90 3.94 0.82
C ILE A 147 6.16 4.74 1.89
N TRP A 148 6.66 5.94 2.17
CA TRP A 148 6.14 6.81 3.22
C TRP A 148 5.69 8.13 2.60
N THR A 149 4.40 8.44 2.67
CA THR A 149 3.85 9.69 2.13
C THR A 149 3.69 10.78 3.18
N TYR A 150 3.91 10.47 4.46
CA TYR A 150 3.84 11.39 5.59
C TYR A 150 5.08 11.33 6.45
N GLN A 151 5.47 12.53 6.95
CA GLN A 151 6.56 12.73 7.88
C GLN A 151 6.19 13.84 8.87
N HIS A 152 6.61 13.72 10.12
CA HIS A 152 6.51 14.84 11.06
C HIS A 152 7.61 15.87 10.80
N ASP A 153 7.31 17.13 11.06
CA ASP A 153 8.34 18.19 11.08
C ASP A 153 9.03 18.17 12.44
N TYR A 154 10.27 17.69 12.49
CA TYR A 154 11.08 17.64 13.71
C TYR A 154 11.44 19.01 14.27
N ARG A 155 11.26 20.09 13.49
CA ARG A 155 11.49 21.47 13.91
C ARG A 155 10.26 22.13 14.50
N ASP A 156 9.08 21.52 14.28
CA ASP A 156 7.83 22.03 14.85
C ASP A 156 7.75 21.69 16.34
N PRO A 157 7.55 22.68 17.22
CA PRO A 157 7.47 22.46 18.66
C PRO A 157 6.34 21.55 19.10
N PHE A 158 5.32 21.34 18.26
CA PHE A 158 4.23 20.39 18.48
C PHE A 158 4.39 19.09 17.72
N PHE A 159 5.54 18.87 17.05
CA PHE A 159 5.84 17.69 16.24
C PHE A 159 4.74 17.39 15.19
N SER A 160 4.21 18.45 14.58
CA SER A 160 3.09 18.37 13.64
C SER A 160 3.54 17.86 12.27
N CYS A 161 2.57 17.34 11.49
CA CYS A 161 2.77 17.06 10.07
C CYS A 161 2.42 18.32 9.26
N ASN A 162 3.39 19.20 9.09
CA ASN A 162 3.20 20.48 8.41
C ASN A 162 3.22 20.33 6.87
N PRO A 163 2.64 21.28 6.11
CA PRO A 163 2.80 21.35 4.66
C PRO A 163 4.30 21.30 4.26
N GLY A 164 4.62 20.48 3.24
CA GLY A 164 6.02 20.21 2.85
C GLY A 164 6.63 18.97 3.51
N HIS A 165 6.01 18.41 4.54
CA HIS A 165 6.42 17.16 5.20
C HIS A 165 5.51 15.97 4.87
N TYR A 166 4.63 16.13 3.89
CA TYR A 166 3.84 15.04 3.29
C TYR A 166 3.57 15.35 1.83
N GLY A 167 3.30 14.32 1.06
CA GLY A 167 2.94 14.46 -0.35
C GLY A 167 2.92 13.14 -1.08
N LYS A 168 2.22 13.15 -2.18
CA LYS A 168 2.02 12.00 -3.04
C LYS A 168 3.34 11.44 -3.54
N VAL A 169 3.45 10.10 -3.54
CA VAL A 169 4.52 9.37 -4.21
C VAL A 169 3.99 8.80 -5.53
N ILE A 170 4.76 8.95 -6.61
CA ILE A 170 4.42 8.45 -7.94
C ILE A 170 5.58 7.59 -8.45
N ILE A 171 5.28 6.36 -8.86
CA ILE A 171 6.23 5.44 -9.47
C ILE A 171 5.81 5.22 -10.92
N GLY A 172 6.67 5.61 -11.85
CA GLY A 172 6.44 5.47 -13.29
C GLY A 172 6.47 4.03 -13.77
N ASN A 173 5.94 3.82 -14.97
CA ASN A 173 5.84 2.49 -15.59
C ASN A 173 7.19 1.78 -15.65
N ARG A 174 7.20 0.45 -15.55
CA ARG A 174 8.41 -0.38 -15.68
C ARG A 174 9.56 -0.02 -14.73
N ALA A 175 9.31 0.75 -13.68
CA ALA A 175 10.32 0.97 -12.65
C ALA A 175 10.58 -0.33 -11.87
N TRP A 176 11.82 -0.51 -11.46
CA TRP A 176 12.22 -1.61 -10.58
C TRP A 176 12.76 -1.07 -9.27
N ILE A 177 12.09 -1.39 -8.20
CA ILE A 177 12.44 -1.00 -6.83
C ILE A 177 13.03 -2.23 -6.14
N GLY A 178 14.33 -2.20 -5.88
CA GLY A 178 15.06 -3.28 -5.22
C GLY A 178 14.58 -3.53 -3.79
N PRO A 179 14.94 -4.69 -3.20
CA PRO A 179 14.49 -5.05 -1.86
C PRO A 179 14.99 -4.06 -0.80
N ARG A 180 14.19 -3.86 0.25
CA ARG A 180 14.48 -2.99 1.40
C ARG A 180 14.74 -1.51 1.04
N VAL A 181 14.24 -1.06 -0.10
CA VAL A 181 14.28 0.35 -0.49
C VAL A 181 13.27 1.13 0.34
N ILE A 182 13.65 2.36 0.76
CA ILE A 182 12.76 3.31 1.41
C ILE A 182 12.56 4.50 0.47
N ILE A 183 11.29 4.84 0.18
CA ILE A 183 10.92 6.01 -0.63
C ILE A 183 10.17 7.00 0.27
N LEU A 184 10.65 8.24 0.35
CA LEU A 184 10.04 9.28 1.17
C LEU A 184 8.95 10.04 0.39
N HIS A 185 8.20 10.87 1.11
CA HIS A 185 7.08 11.65 0.59
C HIS A 185 7.49 12.56 -0.58
N SER A 186 6.51 12.91 -1.42
CA SER A 186 6.66 13.85 -2.53
C SER A 186 7.60 13.41 -3.64
N VAL A 187 8.13 12.19 -3.61
CA VAL A 187 9.09 11.66 -4.59
C VAL A 187 8.37 11.15 -5.83
N LYS A 188 8.93 11.47 -7.01
CA LYS A 188 8.56 10.89 -8.30
C LYS A 188 9.68 10.00 -8.82
N ILE A 189 9.38 8.74 -9.06
CA ILE A 189 10.27 7.78 -9.71
C ILE A 189 9.89 7.73 -11.18
N GLY A 190 10.81 8.06 -12.06
CA GLY A 190 10.59 8.07 -13.52
C GLY A 190 10.37 6.69 -14.11
N GLU A 191 9.76 6.65 -15.31
CA GLU A 191 9.56 5.41 -16.06
C GLU A 191 10.89 4.66 -16.24
N GLY A 192 10.86 3.33 -16.08
CA GLY A 192 12.02 2.47 -16.25
C GLY A 192 13.17 2.73 -15.28
N ALA A 193 13.03 3.61 -14.30
CA ALA A 193 14.07 3.82 -13.29
C ALA A 193 14.32 2.55 -12.47
N VAL A 194 15.52 2.43 -11.94
CA VAL A 194 15.95 1.34 -11.07
C VAL A 194 16.46 1.92 -9.76
N ILE A 195 15.93 1.43 -8.67
CA ILE A 195 16.39 1.78 -7.32
C ILE A 195 17.12 0.55 -6.75
N ALA A 196 18.42 0.70 -6.48
CA ALA A 196 19.23 -0.38 -5.92
C ALA A 196 18.77 -0.77 -4.52
N ALA A 197 18.96 -2.05 -4.16
CA ALA A 197 18.58 -2.60 -2.86
C ALA A 197 19.11 -1.75 -1.69
N GLY A 198 18.27 -1.57 -0.67
CA GLY A 198 18.62 -0.83 0.55
C GLY A 198 18.77 0.69 0.40
N ALA A 199 18.46 1.24 -0.77
CA ALA A 199 18.56 2.70 -0.99
C ALA A 199 17.47 3.48 -0.26
N VAL A 200 17.77 4.72 0.14
CA VAL A 200 16.80 5.68 0.69
C VAL A 200 16.61 6.82 -0.30
N VAL A 201 15.44 6.86 -0.95
CA VAL A 201 15.12 7.83 -1.99
C VAL A 201 14.43 9.04 -1.36
N THR A 202 15.12 10.19 -1.42
CA THR A 202 14.65 11.46 -0.82
C THR A 202 14.35 12.54 -1.86
N LYS A 203 14.61 12.26 -3.14
CA LYS A 203 14.43 13.20 -4.26
C LYS A 203 13.93 12.44 -5.49
N ASP A 204 13.35 13.18 -6.42
CA ASP A 204 12.90 12.63 -7.71
C ASP A 204 14.03 11.89 -8.44
N VAL A 205 13.65 10.77 -9.08
CA VAL A 205 14.55 9.96 -9.90
C VAL A 205 14.16 10.09 -11.36
N PRO A 206 15.06 10.54 -12.24
CA PRO A 206 14.78 10.66 -13.66
C PRO A 206 14.46 9.31 -14.32
N PRO A 207 13.72 9.29 -15.45
CA PRO A 207 13.45 8.07 -16.20
C PRO A 207 14.73 7.32 -16.59
N PHE A 208 14.67 6.00 -16.64
CA PHE A 208 15.75 5.10 -17.06
C PHE A 208 17.09 5.32 -16.33
N THR A 209 17.01 5.81 -15.10
CA THR A 209 18.18 6.09 -14.26
C THR A 209 18.31 5.03 -13.17
N LEU A 210 19.53 4.56 -12.93
CA LEU A 210 19.88 3.71 -11.79
C LEU A 210 20.39 4.58 -10.64
N VAL A 211 19.74 4.48 -9.50
CA VAL A 211 20.14 5.17 -8.25
C VAL A 211 20.38 4.18 -7.12
N GLY A 212 21.23 4.54 -6.16
CA GLY A 212 21.54 3.73 -4.99
C GLY A 212 22.17 4.53 -3.87
N GLY A 213 22.22 3.94 -2.68
CA GLY A 213 22.84 4.53 -1.47
C GLY A 213 21.86 5.28 -0.55
N ILE A 214 22.40 5.87 0.52
CA ILE A 214 21.68 6.60 1.58
C ILE A 214 22.37 7.96 1.80
N PRO A 215 21.76 9.09 1.35
CA PRO A 215 20.63 9.17 0.44
C PRO A 215 20.98 8.66 -0.97
N ALA A 216 19.96 8.21 -1.73
CA ALA A 216 20.15 7.68 -3.08
C ALA A 216 20.74 8.72 -4.03
N LYS A 217 21.76 8.29 -4.81
CA LYS A 217 22.44 9.09 -5.85
C LYS A 217 22.45 8.32 -7.15
N ILE A 218 22.58 9.03 -8.27
CA ILE A 218 22.72 8.40 -9.59
C ILE A 218 24.03 7.61 -9.63
N ILE A 219 23.93 6.32 -9.99
CA ILE A 219 25.08 5.41 -10.13
C ILE A 219 25.16 4.79 -11.53
N GLY A 220 24.15 5.02 -12.38
CA GLY A 220 24.15 4.51 -13.76
C GLY A 220 22.88 4.85 -14.53
N LYS A 221 22.75 4.23 -15.69
CA LYS A 221 21.57 4.32 -16.57
C LYS A 221 21.07 2.95 -16.94
N ARG A 222 19.78 2.83 -17.16
CA ARG A 222 19.12 1.62 -17.64
C ARG A 222 18.88 1.71 -19.15
N PRO A 223 19.08 0.63 -19.92
CA PRO A 223 18.65 0.59 -21.33
C PRO A 223 17.17 0.89 -21.49
N GLN A 224 16.78 1.61 -22.55
CA GLN A 224 15.39 2.04 -22.76
C GLN A 224 14.55 1.05 -23.56
N ASN A 225 15.14 0.00 -24.11
CA ASN A 225 14.48 -1.01 -24.94
C ASN A 225 13.73 -2.08 -24.15
N LEU A 226 13.03 -1.70 -23.09
CA LEU A 226 12.30 -2.63 -22.23
C LEU A 226 11.09 -3.20 -22.98
N LYS A 227 11.00 -4.54 -23.05
CA LYS A 227 9.93 -5.26 -23.80
C LYS A 227 9.04 -6.12 -22.92
N TYR A 228 9.33 -6.24 -21.62
CA TYR A 228 8.57 -7.10 -20.72
C TYR A 228 7.22 -6.48 -20.31
N HIS A 229 6.26 -7.39 -20.13
CA HIS A 229 4.98 -7.12 -19.48
C HIS A 229 4.71 -8.25 -18.50
N PHE A 230 4.34 -7.92 -17.29
CA PHE A 230 3.97 -8.93 -16.30
C PHE A 230 2.52 -9.38 -16.53
N ASN A 231 2.30 -10.69 -16.53
CA ASN A 231 1.03 -11.31 -16.91
C ASN A 231 0.11 -11.66 -15.72
N GLY A 232 0.52 -11.33 -14.51
CA GLY A 232 -0.25 -11.63 -13.29
C GLY A 232 -0.19 -13.09 -12.84
N LYS A 233 0.73 -13.89 -13.39
CA LYS A 233 0.97 -15.24 -12.88
C LYS A 233 1.80 -15.12 -11.61
N ALA A 234 1.12 -15.19 -10.47
CA ALA A 234 1.78 -15.33 -9.18
C ALA A 234 2.43 -16.72 -9.09
N CYS A 235 3.57 -16.83 -8.43
CA CYS A 235 4.01 -18.13 -7.94
C CYS A 235 2.93 -18.68 -7.00
N SER A 236 2.55 -19.96 -7.21
CA SER A 236 1.40 -20.56 -6.52
C SER A 236 1.54 -20.65 -5.00
N PHE A 237 2.72 -20.37 -4.45
CA PHE A 237 3.07 -20.51 -3.04
C PHE A 237 3.53 -19.20 -2.37
N LEU A 238 3.39 -18.06 -3.02
CA LEU A 238 3.79 -16.77 -2.45
C LEU A 238 2.63 -15.78 -2.45
#